data_fcf9d0bd86a8f5cf0844cabfee543209
#
_entry.id   fcf9d0bd86a8f5cf0844cabfee543209
#
_cell.length_a   1.000
_cell.length_b   1.000
_cell.length_c   1.000
_cell.angle_alpha   90.00
_cell.angle_beta   90.00
_cell.angle_gamma   90.00
#
_symmetry.space_group_name_H-M   'P 1'
#
loop_
_entity.id
_entity.type
_entity.pdbx_description
1 polymer ?
#
loop_
_entity_poly.entity_id
_entity_poly.type
_entity_poly.pdbx_seq_one_letter_code
_entity_poly.pdbx_strand_id
1 'polypeptide(L)'
;MLECLILGDSIAVGTHLQRQECVSYSKGGWNSWQWNKAYGTKDLLASTVIISLGANDHTGVRTKHELETMRNKVHGQRVFWIVPQNKPSIAELVRTLAKQYGDTALEFQPSSDGVHPTTQGYRELAKATK
;
A
#
# COMPACT_ATOMS: atom_id res chain seq x y z
N MET A 1 -1.10 7.44 19.71
CA MET A 1 -1.39 6.78 18.42
C MET A 1 -1.04 7.73 17.28
N LEU A 2 -0.41 7.23 16.24
CA LEU A 2 -0.14 8.01 15.04
C LEU A 2 -1.45 8.37 14.34
N GLU A 3 -1.49 9.55 13.73
CA GLU A 3 -2.65 9.97 12.93
C GLU A 3 -2.74 9.16 11.64
N CYS A 4 -1.61 9.00 10.93
CA CYS A 4 -1.59 8.20 9.70
C CYS A 4 -0.23 7.56 9.48
N LEU A 5 -0.27 6.41 8.79
CA LEU A 5 0.89 5.56 8.52
C LEU A 5 0.78 5.07 7.07
N ILE A 6 1.86 5.24 6.31
CA ILE A 6 1.91 4.83 4.90
C ILE A 6 2.94 3.72 4.78
N LEU A 7 2.52 2.59 4.21
CA LEU A 7 3.33 1.38 4.12
C LEU A 7 3.49 0.95 2.67
N GLY A 8 4.71 0.65 2.24
CA GLY A 8 4.85 -0.04 0.98
C GLY A 8 6.06 0.29 0.11
N ASP A 9 5.81 0.37 -1.20
CA ASP A 9 6.79 0.48 -2.26
C ASP A 9 6.93 1.93 -2.79
N SER A 10 7.35 2.09 -4.04
CA SER A 10 7.53 3.42 -4.66
C SER A 10 6.22 4.20 -4.75
N ILE A 11 5.09 3.53 -4.87
CA ILE A 11 3.79 4.21 -4.89
C ILE A 11 3.49 4.77 -3.49
N ALA A 12 3.82 4.03 -2.44
CA ALA A 12 3.72 4.52 -1.07
C ALA A 12 4.64 5.72 -0.85
N VAL A 13 5.87 5.68 -1.38
CA VAL A 13 6.82 6.81 -1.31
C VAL A 13 6.20 8.06 -1.95
N GLY A 14 5.63 7.91 -3.15
CA GLY A 14 5.00 9.03 -3.86
C GLY A 14 3.78 9.57 -3.13
N THR A 15 2.98 8.69 -2.53
CA THR A 15 1.82 9.11 -1.74
C THR A 15 2.28 9.88 -0.49
N HIS A 16 3.36 9.45 0.14
CA HIS A 16 3.92 10.14 1.30
C HIS A 16 4.39 11.55 0.97
N LEU A 17 4.89 11.79 -0.23
CA LEU A 17 5.27 13.14 -0.66
C LEU A 17 4.07 14.10 -0.63
N GLN A 18 2.86 13.60 -0.82
CA GLN A 18 1.62 14.37 -0.76
C GLN A 18 0.99 14.37 0.64
N ARG A 19 1.48 13.54 1.55
CA ARG A 19 0.98 13.38 2.91
C ARG A 19 2.15 13.32 3.89
N GLN A 20 2.96 14.37 3.92
CA GLN A 20 4.21 14.38 4.71
C GLN A 20 3.96 14.39 6.22
N GLU A 21 2.75 14.70 6.65
CA GLU A 21 2.37 14.60 8.06
C GLU A 21 2.29 13.14 8.54
N CYS A 22 2.15 12.17 7.63
CA CYS A 22 2.11 10.75 7.99
C CYS A 22 3.51 10.19 8.23
N VAL A 23 3.60 9.20 9.09
CA VAL A 23 4.81 8.38 9.19
C VAL A 23 4.79 7.38 8.04
N SER A 24 5.95 7.08 7.45
CA SER A 24 6.02 6.15 6.33
C SER A 24 7.11 5.10 6.55
N TYR A 25 6.75 3.85 6.34
CA TYR A 25 7.68 2.73 6.20
C TYR A 25 7.54 2.24 4.75
N SER A 26 8.38 2.79 3.88
CA SER A 26 8.27 2.53 2.44
C SER A 26 9.63 2.60 1.77
N LYS A 27 9.78 1.86 0.68
CA LYS A 27 10.98 1.94 -0.15
C LYS A 27 10.67 1.55 -1.59
N GLY A 28 11.15 2.36 -2.53
CA GLY A 28 10.97 2.11 -3.94
C GLY A 28 11.57 0.77 -4.37
N GLY A 29 10.86 0.06 -5.26
CA GLY A 29 11.32 -1.19 -5.86
C GLY A 29 11.12 -2.44 -5.01
N TRP A 30 10.68 -2.30 -3.77
CA TRP A 30 10.51 -3.47 -2.90
C TRP A 30 9.23 -4.24 -3.20
N ASN A 31 9.33 -5.57 -3.15
CA ASN A 31 8.17 -6.45 -3.15
C ASN A 31 7.68 -6.68 -1.71
N SER A 32 6.57 -7.37 -1.55
CA SER A 32 5.96 -7.58 -0.25
C SER A 32 6.83 -8.40 0.70
N TRP A 33 7.60 -9.36 0.17
CA TRP A 33 8.54 -10.16 0.98
C TRP A 33 9.65 -9.28 1.54
N GLN A 34 10.27 -8.44 0.69
CA GLN A 34 11.33 -7.52 1.13
C GLN A 34 10.82 -6.55 2.18
N TRP A 35 9.61 -6.02 1.97
CA TRP A 35 9.00 -5.10 2.91
C TRP A 35 8.83 -5.75 4.29
N ASN A 36 8.30 -6.96 4.34
CA ASN A 36 8.09 -7.68 5.61
C ASN A 36 9.41 -7.98 6.31
N LYS A 37 10.47 -8.30 5.56
CA LYS A 37 11.80 -8.51 6.13
C LYS A 37 12.33 -7.25 6.81
N ALA A 38 12.12 -6.10 6.18
CA ALA A 38 12.66 -4.83 6.67
C ALA A 38 11.82 -4.22 7.81
N TYR A 39 10.50 -4.31 7.69
CA TYR A 39 9.58 -3.57 8.57
C TYR A 39 8.64 -4.48 9.37
N GLY A 40 8.79 -5.79 9.27
CA GLY A 40 7.86 -6.74 9.88
C GLY A 40 7.85 -6.72 11.42
N THR A 41 8.83 -6.07 12.05
CA THR A 41 8.88 -5.92 13.52
C THR A 41 8.39 -4.55 13.99
N LYS A 42 7.98 -3.68 13.07
CA LYS A 42 7.50 -2.34 13.43
C LYS A 42 6.08 -2.40 13.98
N ASP A 43 5.77 -1.45 14.85
CA ASP A 43 4.40 -1.20 15.28
C ASP A 43 3.62 -0.56 14.14
N LEU A 44 2.54 -1.23 13.71
CA LEU A 44 1.71 -0.78 12.59
C LEU A 44 0.36 -0.29 13.09
N LEU A 45 0.42 0.71 14.00
CA LEU A 45 -0.76 1.25 14.67
C LEU A 45 -0.93 2.72 14.35
N ALA A 46 -2.06 3.08 13.75
CA ALA A 46 -2.41 4.47 13.46
C ALA A 46 -3.92 4.58 13.25
N SER A 47 -4.47 5.80 13.35
CA SER A 47 -5.88 6.02 13.04
C SER A 47 -6.20 5.68 11.59
N THR A 48 -5.34 6.09 10.66
CA THR A 48 -5.44 5.78 9.24
C THR A 48 -4.18 5.06 8.78
N VAL A 49 -4.34 3.94 8.07
CA VAL A 49 -3.21 3.19 7.49
C VAL A 49 -3.45 3.08 5.99
N ILE A 50 -2.42 3.40 5.21
CA ILE A 50 -2.46 3.37 3.74
C ILE A 50 -1.39 2.38 3.29
N ILE A 51 -1.81 1.36 2.52
CA ILE A 51 -0.95 0.26 2.09
C ILE A 51 -0.82 0.27 0.59
N SER A 52 0.42 0.25 0.08
CA SER A 52 0.70 0.04 -1.34
C SER A 52 1.82 -0.97 -1.49
N LEU A 53 1.46 -2.22 -1.73
CA LEU A 53 2.38 -3.33 -1.97
C LEU A 53 1.83 -4.23 -3.06
N GLY A 54 2.72 -4.94 -3.75
CA GLY A 54 2.34 -5.89 -4.78
C GLY A 54 2.79 -5.52 -6.18
N ALA A 55 3.03 -4.24 -6.46
CA ALA A 55 3.44 -3.77 -7.79
C ALA A 55 4.76 -4.40 -8.25
N ASN A 56 5.64 -4.77 -7.31
CA ASN A 56 6.94 -5.36 -7.59
C ASN A 56 6.99 -6.86 -7.32
N ASP A 57 5.87 -7.47 -6.96
CA ASP A 57 5.83 -8.90 -6.69
C ASP A 57 5.92 -9.69 -7.99
N HIS A 58 6.63 -10.81 -7.95
CA HIS A 58 6.82 -11.71 -9.09
C HIS A 58 6.46 -13.14 -8.66
N THR A 59 6.56 -14.09 -9.57
CA THR A 59 6.14 -15.48 -9.31
C THR A 59 6.87 -16.15 -8.16
N GLY A 60 8.05 -15.66 -7.79
CA GLY A 60 8.81 -16.16 -6.64
C GLY A 60 8.33 -15.65 -5.29
N VAL A 61 7.40 -14.68 -5.27
CA VAL A 61 6.87 -14.11 -4.05
C VAL A 61 5.49 -14.71 -3.76
N ARG A 62 5.30 -15.17 -2.54
CA ARG A 62 3.99 -15.67 -2.08
C ARG A 62 3.14 -14.47 -1.66
N THR A 63 2.64 -13.73 -2.63
CA THR A 63 2.02 -12.41 -2.43
C THR A 63 0.88 -12.45 -1.42
N LYS A 64 -0.05 -13.38 -1.57
CA LYS A 64 -1.19 -13.48 -0.64
C LYS A 64 -0.70 -13.67 0.79
N HIS A 65 0.24 -14.60 0.99
CA HIS A 65 0.80 -14.87 2.31
C HIS A 65 1.49 -13.63 2.91
N GLU A 66 2.30 -12.95 2.09
CA GLU A 66 3.03 -11.77 2.57
C GLU A 66 2.09 -10.62 2.91
N LEU A 67 1.09 -10.37 2.08
CA LEU A 67 0.13 -9.30 2.34
C LEU A 67 -0.74 -9.61 3.57
N GLU A 68 -1.16 -10.85 3.75
CA GLU A 68 -1.92 -11.25 4.94
C GLU A 68 -1.05 -11.14 6.20
N THR A 69 0.21 -11.55 6.12
CA THR A 69 1.15 -11.44 7.25
C THR A 69 1.28 -9.98 7.69
N MET A 70 1.47 -9.07 6.75
CA MET A 70 1.55 -7.65 7.05
C MET A 70 0.23 -7.12 7.60
N ARG A 71 -0.89 -7.42 6.91
CA ARG A 71 -2.20 -6.89 7.29
C ARG A 71 -2.61 -7.32 8.71
N ASN A 72 -2.26 -8.53 9.10
CA ASN A 72 -2.59 -9.04 10.44
C ASN A 72 -1.89 -8.27 11.55
N LYS A 73 -0.84 -7.51 11.24
CA LYS A 73 -0.13 -6.66 12.19
C LYS A 73 -0.62 -5.21 12.18
N VAL A 74 -1.48 -4.86 11.23
CA VAL A 74 -1.98 -3.48 11.09
C VAL A 74 -3.18 -3.29 12.00
N HIS A 75 -3.15 -2.20 12.77
CA HIS A 75 -4.24 -1.79 13.64
C HIS A 75 -4.59 -0.34 13.32
N GLY A 76 -5.76 -0.12 12.74
CA GLY A 76 -6.22 1.21 12.37
C GLY A 76 -7.73 1.27 12.28
N GLN A 77 -8.28 2.46 12.47
CA GLN A 77 -9.73 2.68 12.34
C GLN A 77 -10.14 2.68 10.87
N ARG A 78 -9.25 3.19 9.99
CA ARG A 78 -9.47 3.21 8.55
C ARG A 78 -8.22 2.66 7.90
N VAL A 79 -8.39 1.63 7.06
CA VAL A 79 -7.29 1.01 6.31
C VAL A 79 -7.61 1.07 4.83
N PHE A 80 -6.68 1.62 4.07
CA PHE A 80 -6.79 1.77 2.62
C PHE A 80 -5.71 0.95 1.93
N TRP A 81 -6.09 0.30 0.82
CA TRP A 81 -5.16 -0.40 -0.05
C TRP A 81 -5.13 0.32 -1.39
N ILE A 82 -3.95 0.73 -1.83
CA ILE A 82 -3.78 1.25 -3.18
C ILE A 82 -3.56 0.04 -4.09
N VAL A 83 -4.46 -0.16 -5.04
CA VAL A 83 -4.46 -1.35 -5.89
C VAL A 83 -3.42 -1.19 -7.01
N PRO A 84 -2.43 -2.09 -7.13
CA PRO A 84 -1.46 -2.04 -8.23
C PRO A 84 -2.18 -2.19 -9.58
N GLN A 85 -1.85 -1.36 -10.55
CA GLN A 85 -2.51 -1.36 -11.85
C GLN A 85 -1.72 -2.07 -12.95
N ASN A 86 -0.51 -2.56 -12.62
CA ASN A 86 0.40 -3.18 -13.59
C ASN A 86 0.34 -4.72 -13.60
N LYS A 87 -0.36 -5.34 -12.66
CA LYS A 87 -0.43 -6.80 -12.52
C LYS A 87 -1.86 -7.22 -12.17
N PRO A 88 -2.65 -7.64 -13.18
CA PRO A 88 -4.07 -7.92 -12.98
C PRO A 88 -4.38 -8.94 -11.88
N SER A 89 -3.60 -10.02 -11.77
CA SER A 89 -3.84 -11.05 -10.75
C SER A 89 -3.58 -10.51 -9.34
N ILE A 90 -2.58 -9.67 -9.18
CA ILE A 90 -2.27 -9.05 -7.89
C ILE A 90 -3.30 -7.98 -7.55
N ALA A 91 -3.74 -7.21 -8.55
CA ALA A 91 -4.80 -6.23 -8.36
C ALA A 91 -6.07 -6.90 -7.81
N GLU A 92 -6.47 -8.03 -8.40
CA GLU A 92 -7.64 -8.78 -7.95
C GLU A 92 -7.45 -9.30 -6.53
N LEU A 93 -6.26 -9.82 -6.21
CA LEU A 93 -5.92 -10.29 -4.87
C LEU A 93 -6.03 -9.16 -3.84
N VAL A 94 -5.50 -7.98 -4.15
CA VAL A 94 -5.56 -6.82 -3.25
C VAL A 94 -7.01 -6.41 -3.01
N ARG A 95 -7.83 -6.35 -4.06
CA ARG A 95 -9.26 -6.02 -3.92
C ARG A 95 -9.97 -7.02 -3.03
N THR A 96 -9.66 -8.31 -3.21
CA THR A 96 -10.24 -9.38 -2.40
C THR A 96 -9.84 -9.27 -0.94
N LEU A 97 -8.55 -9.01 -0.67
CA LEU A 97 -8.07 -8.83 0.70
C LEU A 97 -8.70 -7.60 1.36
N ALA A 98 -8.80 -6.49 0.64
CA ALA A 98 -9.44 -5.29 1.17
C ALA A 98 -10.87 -5.60 1.61
N LYS A 99 -11.63 -6.29 0.77
CA LYS A 99 -12.99 -6.68 1.09
C LYS A 99 -13.05 -7.63 2.29
N GLN A 100 -12.15 -8.60 2.33
CA GLN A 100 -12.09 -9.60 3.40
C GLN A 100 -11.85 -8.95 4.78
N TYR A 101 -11.00 -7.94 4.83
CA TYR A 101 -10.66 -7.25 6.08
C TYR A 101 -11.58 -6.05 6.37
N GLY A 102 -12.53 -5.75 5.49
CA GLY A 102 -13.39 -4.58 5.66
C GLY A 102 -12.68 -3.28 5.37
N ASP A 103 -11.62 -3.31 4.61
CA ASP A 103 -10.82 -2.16 4.23
C ASP A 103 -11.35 -1.53 2.93
N THR A 104 -10.80 -0.38 2.55
CA THR A 104 -11.16 0.31 1.32
C THR A 104 -10.06 0.16 0.29
N ALA A 105 -10.41 -0.32 -0.90
CA ALA A 105 -9.50 -0.39 -2.04
C ALA A 105 -9.59 0.90 -2.85
N LEU A 106 -8.44 1.47 -3.20
CA LEU A 106 -8.37 2.68 -4.01
C LEU A 106 -7.70 2.36 -5.35
N GLU A 107 -8.35 2.74 -6.42
CA GLU A 107 -7.84 2.61 -7.79
C GLU A 107 -7.22 3.94 -8.23
N PHE A 108 -6.35 3.89 -9.22
CA PHE A 108 -5.78 5.09 -9.81
C PHE A 108 -5.52 4.88 -11.30
N GLN A 109 -5.46 5.97 -12.05
CA GLN A 109 -5.08 5.93 -13.45
C GLN A 109 -3.55 5.93 -13.53
N PRO A 110 -2.92 4.88 -14.11
CA PRO A 110 -1.48 4.86 -14.22
C PRO A 110 -0.97 5.91 -15.22
N SER A 111 0.26 6.39 -14.97
CA SER A 111 0.98 7.25 -15.88
C SER A 111 1.47 6.47 -17.10
N SER A 112 2.27 7.11 -17.95
CA SER A 112 2.81 6.48 -19.18
C SER A 112 3.65 5.24 -18.91
N ASP A 113 4.21 5.07 -17.69
CA ASP A 113 4.98 3.87 -17.35
C ASP A 113 4.09 2.64 -17.04
N GLY A 114 2.79 2.83 -16.93
CA GLY A 114 1.84 1.76 -16.66
C GLY A 114 1.85 1.25 -15.22
N VAL A 115 2.64 1.86 -14.33
CA VAL A 115 2.85 1.39 -12.95
C VAL A 115 2.46 2.46 -11.94
N HIS A 116 3.07 3.64 -12.03
CA HIS A 116 2.91 4.69 -11.04
C HIS A 116 1.74 5.60 -11.38
N PRO A 117 1.05 6.16 -10.37
CA PRO A 117 0.11 7.25 -10.60
C PRO A 117 0.79 8.46 -11.23
N THR A 118 0.01 9.29 -11.91
CA THR A 118 0.45 10.63 -12.31
C THR A 118 0.56 11.49 -11.04
N THR A 119 1.15 12.70 -11.18
CA THR A 119 1.18 13.66 -10.07
C THR A 119 -0.24 13.95 -9.56
N GLN A 120 -1.19 14.13 -10.48
CA GLN A 120 -2.59 14.33 -10.11
C GLN A 120 -3.16 13.11 -9.42
N GLY A 121 -2.80 11.89 -9.88
CA GLY A 121 -3.22 10.65 -9.24
C GLY A 121 -2.74 10.55 -7.80
N TYR A 122 -1.50 10.93 -7.52
CA TYR A 122 -0.99 10.96 -6.15
C TYR A 122 -1.74 11.95 -5.28
N ARG A 123 -2.09 13.13 -5.81
CA ARG A 123 -2.89 14.11 -5.08
C ARG A 123 -4.27 13.57 -4.74
N GLU A 124 -4.88 12.86 -5.67
CA GLU A 124 -6.20 12.25 -5.47
C GLU A 124 -6.15 11.15 -4.41
N LEU A 125 -5.12 10.29 -4.43
CA LEU A 125 -4.93 9.27 -3.40
C LEU A 125 -4.74 9.91 -2.02
N ALA A 126 -3.94 10.96 -1.95
CA ALA A 126 -3.73 11.67 -0.69
C ALA A 126 -5.04 12.25 -0.17
N LYS A 127 -5.84 12.86 -1.04
CA LYS A 127 -7.12 13.44 -0.68
C LYS A 127 -8.12 12.39 -0.22
N ALA A 128 -8.17 11.25 -0.91
CA ALA A 128 -9.11 10.17 -0.61
C ALA A 128 -8.85 9.52 0.76
N THR A 129 -7.65 9.65 1.29
CA THR A 129 -7.23 9.01 2.54
C THR A 129 -7.24 9.97 3.75
N LYS A 130 -7.64 11.20 3.54
CA LYS A 130 -7.72 12.19 4.64
C LYS A 130 -8.93 12.03 5.54
#